data_b886a991062d16fb862209c1b144cd56
#
_entry.id   b886a991062d16fb862209c1b144cd56
#
_cell.length_a   1.000
_cell.length_b   1.000
_cell.length_c   1.000
_cell.angle_alpha   90.00
_cell.angle_beta   90.00
_cell.angle_gamma   90.00
#
_symmetry.space_group_name_H-M   'P 1'
#
loop_
_entity.id
_entity.type
_entity.pdbx_description
1 polymer ?
#
loop_
_entity_poly.entity_id
_entity_poly.type
_entity_poly.pdbx_seq_one_letter_code
_entity_poly.pdbx_strand_id
1 'polypeptide(L)'
;MSTQTIETEGSTNRVKAVPDGYHTLTPHLVVKGASEAIEFYKKAFGAEEIGRVPGPNGKTLMHAELKIGDSRLFLVDEWLFFVDEFPEMQCRGPQSVGGTPVTIHMYVEDVDAAFKRAVAAGAQVRMPLEDMFWGDRYGVLADPFGHAWSLATHKEDLKPEEIAARAQTAFSGCAPPA
;
A
#
# COMPACT_ATOMS: atom_id res chain seq x y z
N MET A 1 11.42 -54.75 -38.06
CA MET A 1 10.72 -53.44 -38.11
C MET A 1 10.52 -53.02 -36.70
N SER A 2 11.36 -52.09 -36.19
CA SER A 2 11.30 -51.62 -34.81
C SER A 2 10.50 -50.31 -34.81
N THR A 3 9.40 -50.33 -34.09
CA THR A 3 8.53 -49.14 -33.89
C THR A 3 9.12 -48.36 -32.74
N GLN A 4 9.71 -47.17 -33.01
CA GLN A 4 10.10 -46.21 -32.01
C GLN A 4 8.84 -45.44 -31.55
N THR A 5 8.49 -45.61 -30.30
CA THR A 5 7.49 -44.77 -29.64
C THR A 5 8.16 -43.46 -29.23
N ILE A 6 7.71 -42.35 -29.83
CA ILE A 6 8.13 -41.01 -29.45
C ILE A 6 7.29 -40.61 -28.23
N GLU A 7 7.90 -40.65 -27.06
CA GLU A 7 7.31 -40.05 -25.85
C GLU A 7 7.47 -38.51 -25.96
N THR A 8 6.40 -37.82 -26.24
CA THR A 8 6.30 -36.38 -26.13
C THR A 8 6.18 -36.04 -24.63
N GLU A 9 7.31 -35.66 -24.01
CA GLU A 9 7.27 -35.01 -22.69
C GLU A 9 6.54 -33.66 -22.80
N GLY A 10 5.25 -33.67 -22.50
CA GLY A 10 4.46 -32.49 -22.29
C GLY A 10 4.88 -31.82 -20.97
N SER A 11 5.77 -30.85 -21.05
CA SER A 11 6.01 -29.91 -19.93
C SER A 11 4.71 -29.20 -19.62
N THR A 12 3.94 -29.71 -18.65
CA THR A 12 2.81 -28.98 -18.09
C THR A 12 3.38 -27.85 -17.25
N ASN A 13 3.53 -26.69 -17.86
CA ASN A 13 3.87 -25.45 -17.15
C ASN A 13 2.68 -25.10 -16.23
N ARG A 14 2.69 -25.70 -15.03
CA ARG A 14 1.60 -25.53 -14.04
C ARG A 14 1.65 -24.09 -13.55
N VAL A 15 0.66 -23.29 -13.92
CA VAL A 15 0.50 -21.90 -13.46
C VAL A 15 0.41 -21.90 -11.94
N LYS A 16 1.21 -21.08 -11.28
CA LYS A 16 1.17 -20.91 -9.82
C LYS A 16 -0.09 -20.16 -9.44
N ALA A 17 -0.81 -20.65 -8.42
CA ALA A 17 -2.02 -20.00 -7.91
C ALA A 17 -1.73 -18.63 -7.29
N VAL A 18 -0.56 -18.46 -6.67
CA VAL A 18 -0.03 -17.15 -6.26
C VAL A 18 1.14 -16.84 -7.18
N PRO A 19 1.08 -15.76 -7.98
CA PRO A 19 2.16 -15.39 -8.89
C PRO A 19 3.45 -15.04 -8.14
N ASP A 20 4.59 -15.19 -8.81
CA ASP A 20 5.88 -14.84 -8.22
C ASP A 20 5.95 -13.34 -7.90
N GLY A 21 6.47 -13.01 -6.72
CA GLY A 21 6.58 -11.65 -6.23
C GLY A 21 5.29 -11.08 -5.62
N TYR A 22 4.24 -11.91 -5.45
CA TYR A 22 3.05 -11.54 -4.70
C TYR A 22 3.03 -12.23 -3.34
N HIS A 23 2.44 -11.55 -2.37
CA HIS A 23 2.07 -12.08 -1.06
C HIS A 23 0.57 -12.37 -1.02
N THR A 24 0.10 -12.98 0.08
CA THR A 24 -1.33 -13.30 0.25
C THR A 24 -2.22 -12.06 0.22
N LEU A 25 -1.70 -10.92 0.70
CA LEU A 25 -2.40 -9.65 0.69
C LEU A 25 -1.69 -8.68 -0.26
N THR A 26 -2.47 -8.00 -1.10
CA THR A 26 -2.03 -6.90 -1.96
C THR A 26 -2.99 -5.74 -1.74
N PRO A 27 -2.55 -4.60 -1.20
CA PRO A 27 -3.40 -3.42 -1.09
C PRO A 27 -3.88 -2.98 -2.48
N HIS A 28 -5.15 -2.58 -2.57
CA HIS A 28 -5.74 -2.08 -3.81
C HIS A 28 -6.38 -0.71 -3.52
N LEU A 29 -5.77 0.34 -4.06
CA LEU A 29 -6.17 1.72 -3.82
C LEU A 29 -7.06 2.24 -4.93
N VAL A 30 -8.13 2.94 -4.54
CA VAL A 30 -8.97 3.70 -5.44
C VAL A 30 -8.64 5.19 -5.28
N VAL A 31 -8.30 5.85 -6.37
CA VAL A 31 -7.87 7.26 -6.34
C VAL A 31 -8.54 8.08 -7.44
N LYS A 32 -8.59 9.40 -7.27
CA LYS A 32 -8.85 10.33 -8.37
C LYS A 32 -7.52 10.74 -8.99
N GLY A 33 -7.28 10.31 -10.25
CA GLY A 33 -6.04 10.57 -10.95
C GLY A 33 -4.97 9.51 -10.66
N ALA A 34 -5.22 8.27 -11.09
CA ALA A 34 -4.29 7.15 -10.87
C ALA A 34 -2.93 7.37 -11.54
N SER A 35 -2.87 8.07 -12.67
CA SER A 35 -1.61 8.42 -13.31
C SER A 35 -0.77 9.36 -12.45
N GLU A 36 -1.38 10.38 -11.86
CA GLU A 36 -0.73 11.31 -10.93
C GLU A 36 -0.33 10.60 -9.63
N ALA A 37 -1.15 9.65 -9.17
CA ALA A 37 -0.84 8.85 -7.99
C ALA A 37 0.40 7.97 -8.20
N ILE A 38 0.55 7.36 -9.37
CA ILE A 38 1.75 6.60 -9.73
C ILE A 38 2.99 7.49 -9.63
N GLU A 39 2.95 8.69 -10.21
CA GLU A 39 4.10 9.61 -10.17
C GLU A 39 4.40 10.11 -8.75
N PHE A 40 3.37 10.30 -7.93
CA PHE A 40 3.56 10.60 -6.51
C PHE A 40 4.24 9.44 -5.78
N TYR A 41 3.75 8.19 -5.91
CA TYR A 41 4.32 7.04 -5.20
C TYR A 41 5.75 6.72 -5.65
N LYS A 42 6.09 6.96 -6.92
CA LYS A 42 7.47 6.87 -7.42
C LYS A 42 8.38 7.86 -6.68
N LYS A 43 7.96 9.11 -6.54
CA LYS A 43 8.73 10.18 -5.88
C LYS A 43 8.78 10.00 -4.36
N ALA A 44 7.65 9.70 -3.73
CA ALA A 44 7.50 9.61 -2.28
C ALA A 44 8.13 8.35 -1.70
N PHE A 45 7.81 7.21 -2.29
CA PHE A 45 8.10 5.88 -1.73
C PHE A 45 9.05 5.03 -2.57
N GLY A 46 9.55 5.57 -3.69
CA GLY A 46 10.43 4.82 -4.59
C GLY A 46 9.71 3.67 -5.32
N ALA A 47 8.41 3.85 -5.57
CA ALA A 47 7.64 2.84 -6.28
C ALA A 47 8.16 2.63 -7.71
N GLU A 48 8.16 1.38 -8.14
CA GLU A 48 8.39 0.95 -9.51
C GLU A 48 7.05 0.61 -10.15
N GLU A 49 6.76 1.17 -11.32
CA GLU A 49 5.57 0.80 -12.08
C GLU A 49 5.84 -0.50 -12.84
N ILE A 50 5.01 -1.51 -12.60
CA ILE A 50 5.11 -2.82 -13.26
C ILE A 50 4.26 -2.84 -14.53
N GLY A 51 3.08 -2.21 -14.49
CA GLY A 51 2.20 -2.10 -15.64
C GLY A 51 0.94 -1.30 -15.34
N ARG A 52 0.25 -0.93 -16.42
CA ARG A 52 -1.06 -0.27 -16.34
C ARG A 52 -1.99 -0.69 -17.46
N VAL A 53 -3.27 -0.68 -17.17
CA VAL A 53 -4.35 -0.93 -18.14
C VAL A 53 -5.20 0.34 -18.23
N PRO A 54 -5.22 1.02 -19.39
CA PRO A 54 -6.03 2.21 -19.57
C PRO A 54 -7.51 1.87 -19.57
N GLY A 55 -8.34 2.79 -19.10
CA GLY A 55 -9.77 2.73 -19.19
C GLY A 55 -10.28 3.03 -20.61
N PRO A 56 -11.57 2.80 -20.87
CA PRO A 56 -12.18 2.94 -22.20
C PRO A 56 -12.05 4.35 -22.80
N ASN A 57 -11.95 5.37 -21.95
CA ASN A 57 -11.80 6.77 -22.36
C ASN A 57 -10.33 7.17 -22.65
N GLY A 58 -9.37 6.26 -22.44
CA GLY A 58 -7.94 6.48 -22.60
C GLY A 58 -7.30 7.47 -21.60
N LYS A 59 -8.08 8.02 -20.65
CA LYS A 59 -7.64 9.01 -19.68
C LYS A 59 -7.54 8.46 -18.26
N THR A 60 -8.42 7.54 -17.91
CA THR A 60 -8.43 6.85 -16.62
C THR A 60 -7.67 5.53 -16.71
N LEU A 61 -7.28 4.97 -15.55
CA LEU A 61 -6.69 3.66 -15.45
C LEU A 61 -7.69 2.69 -14.81
N MET A 62 -7.98 1.59 -15.53
CA MET A 62 -8.75 0.46 -14.99
C MET A 62 -7.96 -0.35 -13.99
N HIS A 63 -6.65 -0.36 -14.14
CA HIS A 63 -5.74 -1.07 -13.26
C HIS A 63 -4.34 -0.52 -13.45
N ALA A 64 -3.58 -0.43 -12.36
CA ALA A 64 -2.14 -0.27 -12.38
C ALA A 64 -1.52 -1.10 -11.28
N GLU A 65 -0.32 -1.55 -11.51
CA GLU A 65 0.47 -2.31 -10.57
C GLU A 65 1.79 -1.61 -10.30
N LEU A 66 2.07 -1.39 -9.02
CA LEU A 66 3.31 -0.84 -8.52
C LEU A 66 4.01 -1.87 -7.63
N LYS A 67 5.32 -1.71 -7.50
CA LYS A 67 6.14 -2.40 -6.51
C LYS A 67 6.79 -1.35 -5.60
N ILE A 68 6.66 -1.52 -4.29
CA ILE A 68 7.33 -0.71 -3.27
C ILE A 68 8.10 -1.67 -2.37
N GLY A 69 9.43 -1.58 -2.37
CA GLY A 69 10.26 -2.56 -1.70
C GLY A 69 10.04 -3.98 -2.24
N ASP A 70 9.59 -4.88 -1.40
CA ASP A 70 9.23 -6.27 -1.76
C ASP A 70 7.73 -6.48 -2.03
N SER A 71 6.91 -5.45 -1.82
CA SER A 71 5.46 -5.55 -1.81
C SER A 71 4.82 -4.99 -3.07
N ARG A 72 3.66 -5.58 -3.45
CA ARG A 72 2.84 -5.11 -4.57
C ARG A 72 1.74 -4.18 -4.07
N LEU A 73 1.39 -3.21 -4.90
CA LEU A 73 0.32 -2.26 -4.69
C LEU A 73 -0.48 -2.12 -5.99
N PHE A 74 -1.79 -2.31 -5.93
CA PHE A 74 -2.68 -2.05 -7.04
C PHE A 74 -3.30 -0.67 -6.94
N LEU A 75 -3.54 -0.07 -8.09
CA LEU A 75 -4.21 1.22 -8.24
C LEU A 75 -5.30 1.14 -9.29
N VAL A 76 -6.38 1.88 -9.06
CA VAL A 76 -7.44 2.11 -10.03
C VAL A 76 -7.95 3.53 -9.89
N ASP A 77 -8.33 4.16 -11.00
CA ASP A 77 -9.09 5.39 -10.95
C ASP A 77 -10.48 5.17 -10.35
N GLU A 78 -10.96 6.14 -9.58
CA GLU A 78 -12.36 6.19 -9.17
C GLU A 78 -13.24 6.25 -10.39
N TRP A 79 -14.13 5.27 -10.54
CA TRP A 79 -14.99 5.20 -11.69
C TRP A 79 -16.34 4.55 -11.39
N LEU A 80 -17.30 4.86 -12.24
CA LEU A 80 -18.70 4.51 -12.07
C LEU A 80 -19.23 3.64 -13.23
N PHE A 81 -18.37 2.90 -13.95
CA PHE A 81 -18.75 2.28 -15.22
C PHE A 81 -19.74 1.10 -15.13
N PHE A 82 -19.86 0.49 -13.96
CA PHE A 82 -20.80 -0.61 -13.75
C PHE A 82 -21.89 -0.27 -12.73
N VAL A 83 -22.15 1.03 -12.52
CA VAL A 83 -23.11 1.48 -11.49
C VAL A 83 -24.53 1.01 -11.79
N ASP A 84 -24.90 0.92 -13.07
CA ASP A 84 -26.23 0.47 -13.48
C ASP A 84 -26.39 -1.06 -13.36
N GLU A 85 -25.31 -1.84 -13.63
CA GLU A 85 -25.31 -3.30 -13.54
C GLU A 85 -24.93 -3.82 -12.16
N PHE A 86 -24.03 -3.09 -11.46
CA PHE A 86 -23.52 -3.45 -10.13
C PHE A 86 -23.42 -2.22 -9.22
N PRO A 87 -24.56 -1.66 -8.77
CA PRO A 87 -24.58 -0.43 -7.96
C PRO A 87 -23.82 -0.56 -6.63
N GLU A 88 -23.62 -1.78 -6.14
CA GLU A 88 -22.80 -2.06 -4.93
C GLU A 88 -21.29 -1.99 -5.19
N MET A 89 -20.86 -2.05 -6.45
CA MET A 89 -19.43 -1.99 -6.84
C MET A 89 -18.95 -0.57 -7.13
N GLN A 90 -19.36 0.40 -6.32
CA GLN A 90 -18.85 1.76 -6.44
C GLN A 90 -17.39 1.81 -5.99
N CYS A 91 -16.46 1.87 -6.95
CA CYS A 91 -15.05 2.16 -6.66
C CYS A 91 -14.89 3.65 -6.35
N ARG A 92 -14.99 4.02 -5.08
CA ARG A 92 -14.84 5.41 -4.60
C ARG A 92 -13.60 5.53 -3.74
N GLY A 93 -12.79 6.55 -4.04
CA GLY A 93 -11.59 6.86 -3.28
C GLY A 93 -11.89 7.67 -2.00
N PRO A 94 -10.88 7.83 -1.11
CA PRO A 94 -11.04 8.53 0.17
C PRO A 94 -11.60 9.93 0.05
N GLN A 95 -11.21 10.68 -1.00
CA GLN A 95 -11.71 12.04 -1.24
C GLN A 95 -13.22 12.08 -1.49
N SER A 96 -13.78 11.03 -2.11
CA SER A 96 -15.22 10.96 -2.44
C SER A 96 -16.07 10.39 -1.33
N VAL A 97 -15.48 9.63 -0.39
CA VAL A 97 -16.20 9.08 0.77
C VAL A 97 -15.92 9.87 2.05
N GLY A 98 -15.06 10.89 2.01
CA GLY A 98 -14.77 11.75 3.14
C GLY A 98 -13.69 11.21 4.09
N GLY A 99 -12.90 10.23 3.68
CA GLY A 99 -11.78 9.69 4.46
C GLY A 99 -11.52 8.21 4.23
N THR A 100 -10.57 7.65 4.99
CA THR A 100 -10.24 6.23 4.96
C THR A 100 -10.06 5.70 6.37
N PRO A 101 -10.64 4.53 6.73
CA PRO A 101 -10.38 3.84 7.99
C PRO A 101 -9.14 2.94 7.92
N VAL A 102 -8.52 2.79 6.72
CA VAL A 102 -7.36 1.92 6.51
C VAL A 102 -6.10 2.77 6.46
N THR A 103 -5.07 2.34 7.18
CA THR A 103 -3.71 2.88 7.10
C THR A 103 -2.80 1.83 6.48
N ILE A 104 -2.05 2.20 5.45
CA ILE A 104 -1.02 1.34 4.87
C ILE A 104 0.25 1.59 5.66
N HIS A 105 0.77 0.51 6.26
CA HIS A 105 2.00 0.59 7.07
C HIS A 105 3.21 0.13 6.25
N MET A 106 4.29 0.90 6.32
CA MET A 106 5.56 0.60 5.66
C MET A 106 6.71 0.59 6.68
N TYR A 107 7.42 -0.51 6.76
CA TYR A 107 8.75 -0.53 7.36
C TYR A 107 9.80 -0.16 6.32
N VAL A 108 10.71 0.75 6.72
CA VAL A 108 11.82 1.23 5.89
C VAL A 108 13.09 1.31 6.73
N GLU A 109 14.26 1.19 6.09
CA GLU A 109 15.55 1.24 6.80
C GLU A 109 15.82 2.61 7.43
N ASP A 110 15.45 3.69 6.74
CA ASP A 110 15.61 5.08 7.18
C ASP A 110 14.28 5.83 7.03
N VAL A 111 13.51 5.84 8.11
CA VAL A 111 12.19 6.50 8.13
C VAL A 111 12.30 8.02 8.04
N ASP A 112 13.36 8.63 8.57
CA ASP A 112 13.56 10.08 8.50
C ASP A 112 13.72 10.54 7.05
N ALA A 113 14.57 9.83 6.29
CA ALA A 113 14.75 10.11 4.86
C ALA A 113 13.47 9.81 4.04
N ALA A 114 12.79 8.69 4.31
CA ALA A 114 11.56 8.31 3.61
C ALA A 114 10.43 9.30 3.88
N PHE A 115 10.22 9.69 5.13
CA PHE A 115 9.22 10.66 5.54
C PHE A 115 9.45 12.03 4.91
N LYS A 116 10.70 12.50 4.93
CA LYS A 116 11.10 13.77 4.28
C LYS A 116 10.82 13.76 2.78
N ARG A 117 11.14 12.64 2.09
CA ARG A 117 10.84 12.50 0.65
C ARG A 117 9.34 12.56 0.37
N ALA A 118 8.54 11.85 1.17
CA ALA A 118 7.09 11.82 1.00
C ALA A 118 6.47 13.21 1.19
N VAL A 119 6.90 13.95 2.22
CA VAL A 119 6.46 15.33 2.45
C VAL A 119 6.88 16.25 1.29
N ALA A 120 8.12 16.13 0.82
CA ALA A 120 8.60 16.90 -0.34
C ALA A 120 7.85 16.58 -1.63
N ALA A 121 7.32 15.35 -1.75
CA ALA A 121 6.48 14.94 -2.87
C ALA A 121 5.02 15.43 -2.76
N GLY A 122 4.59 15.94 -1.60
CA GLY A 122 3.26 16.50 -1.39
C GLY A 122 2.39 15.78 -0.34
N ALA A 123 2.94 14.81 0.40
CA ALA A 123 2.23 14.20 1.52
C ALA A 123 2.04 15.20 2.67
N GLN A 124 0.91 15.10 3.36
CA GLN A 124 0.58 15.91 4.53
C GLN A 124 0.91 15.14 5.81
N VAL A 125 1.62 15.78 6.73
CA VAL A 125 1.90 15.20 8.05
C VAL A 125 0.62 15.13 8.87
N ARG A 126 0.27 13.94 9.34
CA ARG A 126 -0.82 13.68 10.28
C ARG A 126 -0.29 13.46 11.70
N MET A 127 0.82 12.77 11.81
CA MET A 127 1.59 12.60 13.03
C MET A 127 3.08 12.72 12.68
N PRO A 128 3.82 13.62 13.33
CA PRO A 128 5.26 13.75 13.09
C PRO A 128 6.00 12.46 13.50
N LEU A 129 7.26 12.34 13.03
CA LEU A 129 8.11 11.22 13.44
C LEU A 129 8.50 11.34 14.90
N GLU A 130 8.23 10.29 15.68
CA GLU A 130 8.61 10.17 17.08
C GLU A 130 9.09 8.75 17.36
N ASP A 131 9.96 8.62 18.39
CA ASP A 131 10.35 7.32 18.92
C ASP A 131 9.23 6.82 19.83
N MET A 132 8.63 5.71 19.47
CA MET A 132 7.43 5.21 20.11
C MET A 132 7.75 4.19 21.20
N PHE A 133 6.88 4.11 22.19
CA PHE A 133 7.04 3.21 23.34
C PHE A 133 7.15 1.72 22.97
N TRP A 134 6.69 1.34 21.79
CA TRP A 134 6.77 -0.04 21.28
C TRP A 134 8.06 -0.36 20.51
N GLY A 135 9.00 0.60 20.42
CA GLY A 135 10.34 0.36 19.88
C GLY A 135 10.56 0.75 18.43
N ASP A 136 9.61 1.44 17.81
CA ASP A 136 9.75 1.97 16.45
C ASP A 136 9.91 3.48 16.46
N ARG A 137 10.67 4.00 15.50
CA ARG A 137 10.56 5.39 15.08
C ARG A 137 9.49 5.47 14.01
N TYR A 138 8.40 6.19 14.28
CA TYR A 138 7.12 6.08 13.58
C TYR A 138 6.49 7.43 13.30
N GLY A 139 5.80 7.58 12.17
CA GLY A 139 5.01 8.75 11.86
C GLY A 139 3.90 8.43 10.86
N VAL A 140 2.92 9.33 10.73
CA VAL A 140 1.75 9.15 9.86
C VAL A 140 1.62 10.30 8.87
N LEU A 141 1.37 9.96 7.62
CA LEU A 141 1.14 10.87 6.51
C LEU A 141 -0.24 10.62 5.89
N ALA A 142 -0.80 11.63 5.25
CA ALA A 142 -1.83 11.43 4.24
C ALA A 142 -1.25 11.77 2.87
N ASP A 143 -1.49 10.93 1.88
CA ASP A 143 -1.13 11.22 0.51
C ASP A 143 -2.10 12.24 -0.13
N PRO A 144 -1.75 12.83 -1.29
CA PRO A 144 -2.63 13.79 -1.97
C PRO A 144 -3.99 13.23 -2.40
N PHE A 145 -4.15 11.89 -2.38
CA PHE A 145 -5.37 11.17 -2.80
C PHE A 145 -6.25 10.77 -1.61
N GLY A 146 -5.78 11.09 -0.38
CA GLY A 146 -6.52 10.89 0.86
C GLY A 146 -6.27 9.56 1.56
N HIS A 147 -5.37 8.71 1.06
CA HIS A 147 -4.98 7.49 1.77
C HIS A 147 -4.02 7.79 2.92
N ALA A 148 -4.17 7.06 4.02
CA ALA A 148 -3.31 7.16 5.18
C ALA A 148 -2.13 6.18 5.07
N TRP A 149 -0.94 6.68 5.37
CA TRP A 149 0.32 5.93 5.36
C TRP A 149 1.02 6.11 6.70
N SER A 150 1.42 5.01 7.32
CA SER A 150 2.34 5.06 8.46
C SER A 150 3.70 4.50 8.03
N LEU A 151 4.75 5.22 8.37
CA LEU A 151 6.12 4.82 8.07
C LEU A 151 6.86 4.56 9.38
N ALA A 152 7.64 3.51 9.40
CA ALA A 152 8.44 3.17 10.57
C ALA A 152 9.83 2.61 10.21
N THR A 153 10.77 2.82 11.13
CA THR A 153 12.00 2.03 11.25
C THR A 153 11.99 1.36 12.62
N HIS A 154 12.17 0.04 12.63
CA HIS A 154 12.30 -0.71 13.87
C HIS A 154 13.62 -0.39 14.55
N LYS A 155 13.59 -0.03 15.84
CA LYS A 155 14.75 0.43 16.60
C LYS A 155 15.11 -0.49 17.76
N GLU A 156 14.11 -1.13 18.37
CA GLU A 156 14.31 -1.94 19.56
C GLU A 156 13.44 -3.21 19.52
N ASP A 157 14.08 -4.36 19.75
CA ASP A 157 13.39 -5.64 19.98
C ASP A 157 12.90 -5.70 21.43
N LEU A 158 11.64 -5.34 21.66
CA LEU A 158 11.04 -5.32 22.99
C LEU A 158 10.14 -6.54 23.22
N LYS A 159 10.14 -7.08 24.44
CA LYS A 159 9.20 -8.10 24.83
C LYS A 159 7.79 -7.50 25.08
N PRO A 160 6.73 -8.29 24.94
CA PRO A 160 5.37 -7.80 25.17
C PRO A 160 5.17 -7.13 26.54
N GLU A 161 5.83 -7.63 27.59
CA GLU A 161 5.76 -7.08 28.95
C GLU A 161 6.42 -5.70 29.05
N GLU A 162 7.53 -5.49 28.33
CA GLU A 162 8.24 -4.20 28.26
C GLU A 162 7.40 -3.17 27.52
N ILE A 163 6.78 -3.57 26.39
CA ILE A 163 5.85 -2.71 25.65
C ILE A 163 4.67 -2.30 26.53
N ALA A 164 4.06 -3.25 27.26
CA ALA A 164 2.94 -2.98 28.15
C ALA A 164 3.33 -2.00 29.28
N ALA A 165 4.51 -2.16 29.89
CA ALA A 165 5.00 -1.27 30.95
C ALA A 165 5.27 0.15 30.42
N ARG A 166 5.92 0.26 29.24
CA ARG A 166 6.17 1.55 28.57
C ARG A 166 4.86 2.25 28.18
N ALA A 167 3.84 1.50 27.69
CA ALA A 167 2.52 2.02 27.35
C ALA A 167 1.84 2.65 28.57
N GLN A 168 1.87 1.98 29.73
CA GLN A 168 1.30 2.52 30.99
C GLN A 168 1.93 3.86 31.35
N THR A 169 3.24 4.00 31.19
CA THR A 169 3.97 5.25 31.45
C THR A 169 3.59 6.34 30.45
N ALA A 170 3.55 5.99 29.16
CA ALA A 170 3.24 6.94 28.08
C ALA A 170 1.82 7.54 28.21
N PHE A 171 0.86 6.75 28.71
CA PHE A 171 -0.54 7.17 28.85
C PHE A 171 -0.97 7.53 30.29
N SER A 172 -0.04 7.58 31.24
CA SER A 172 -0.34 7.86 32.65
C SER A 172 -0.97 9.23 32.91
N GLY A 173 -0.95 10.16 31.93
CA GLY A 173 -1.59 11.47 31.99
C GLY A 173 -2.83 11.64 31.08
N CYS A 174 -3.19 10.63 30.31
CA CYS A 174 -4.35 10.69 29.41
C CYS A 174 -5.60 10.17 30.14
N ALA A 175 -6.57 11.04 30.41
CA ALA A 175 -7.89 10.59 30.84
C ALA A 175 -8.52 9.77 29.69
N PRO A 176 -9.22 8.63 30.00
CA PRO A 176 -9.93 7.89 28.96
C PRO A 176 -11.00 8.79 28.33
N PRO A 177 -11.28 8.69 27.02
CA PRO A 177 -12.38 9.40 26.40
C PRO A 177 -13.69 8.99 27.07
N ALA A 178 -14.52 9.97 27.36
CA ALA A 178 -15.85 9.79 27.97
C ALA A 178 -16.80 9.01 27.05
#